data_8688f56810d24f22488190ac8d9cb9d4
#
_entry.id   8688f56810d24f22488190ac8d9cb9d4
#
_cell.length_a   1.000
_cell.length_b   1.000
_cell.length_c   1.000
_cell.angle_alpha   90.00
_cell.angle_beta   90.00
_cell.angle_gamma   90.00
#
_symmetry.space_group_name_H-M   'P 1'
#
loop_
_entity.id
_entity.type
_entity.pdbx_description
1 polymer ?
#
loop_
_entity_poly.entity_id
_entity_poly.type
_entity_poly.pdbx_seq_one_letter_code
_entity_poly.pdbx_strand_id
1 'polypeptide(L)'
;MSSQICHHVAIACQDPIAIEKFYCRYFGFQRARVIPLSGEQIVFIKSNGAYLELFQAKEPLPVPRADKDGQWYPGWRHIAFKVDNIDEKLAELGDAATVTLGPFDFSDFIPGWRTVWVSDPEGNIIEISQGYVDQENPPALA
;
A
#
# COMPACT_ATOMS: atom_id res chain seq x y z
N MET A 1 -30.98 -7.23 -1.66
CA MET A 1 -29.69 -6.63 -2.07
C MET A 1 -28.58 -7.64 -1.95
N SER A 2 -27.68 -7.68 -2.90
CA SER A 2 -26.46 -8.46 -2.80
C SER A 2 -25.47 -7.77 -1.86
N SER A 3 -24.71 -8.55 -1.08
CA SER A 3 -23.60 -8.04 -0.28
C SER A 3 -22.29 -8.18 -1.06
N GLN A 4 -21.37 -7.27 -0.83
CA GLN A 4 -20.05 -7.30 -1.45
C GLN A 4 -18.98 -6.87 -0.47
N ILE A 5 -17.77 -7.37 -0.67
CA ILE A 5 -16.59 -6.97 0.08
C ILE A 5 -15.49 -6.58 -0.92
N CYS A 6 -14.60 -5.69 -0.52
CA CYS A 6 -13.37 -5.50 -1.27
C CYS A 6 -12.46 -6.70 -0.98
N HIS A 7 -12.20 -7.53 -1.99
CA HIS A 7 -11.44 -8.77 -1.80
C HIS A 7 -9.94 -8.54 -1.91
N HIS A 8 -9.48 -7.91 -2.98
CA HIS A 8 -8.05 -7.72 -3.21
C HIS A 8 -7.76 -6.49 -4.06
N VAL A 9 -6.50 -6.06 -4.00
CA VAL A 9 -5.90 -5.09 -4.91
C VAL A 9 -4.83 -5.84 -5.72
N ALA A 10 -4.75 -5.59 -7.02
CA ALA A 10 -3.78 -6.25 -7.89
C ALA A 10 -2.64 -5.31 -8.26
N ILE A 11 -1.44 -5.85 -8.32
CA ILE A 11 -0.23 -5.15 -8.72
C ILE A 11 0.47 -5.96 -9.80
N ALA A 12 0.70 -5.35 -10.97
CA ALA A 12 1.57 -5.92 -11.99
C ALA A 12 3.00 -5.43 -11.74
N CYS A 13 3.93 -6.35 -11.58
CA CYS A 13 5.28 -6.09 -11.10
C CYS A 13 6.32 -6.44 -12.15
N GLN A 14 7.37 -5.62 -12.24
CA GLN A 14 8.58 -5.98 -12.99
C GLN A 14 9.27 -7.19 -12.32
N ASP A 15 9.37 -7.17 -11.00
CA ASP A 15 9.93 -8.24 -10.19
C ASP A 15 8.94 -8.61 -9.08
N PRO A 16 7.95 -9.48 -9.38
CA PRO A 16 6.94 -9.86 -8.39
C PRO A 16 7.52 -10.60 -7.18
N ILE A 17 8.67 -11.27 -7.32
CA ILE A 17 9.32 -11.94 -6.21
C ILE A 17 9.86 -10.92 -5.20
N ALA A 18 10.51 -9.87 -5.68
CA ALA A 18 11.01 -8.80 -4.81
C ALA A 18 9.86 -8.06 -4.11
N ILE A 19 8.77 -7.80 -4.82
CA ILE A 19 7.56 -7.19 -4.26
C ILE A 19 6.92 -8.09 -3.20
N GLU A 20 6.78 -9.37 -3.47
CA GLU A 20 6.26 -10.33 -2.49
C GLU A 20 7.10 -10.33 -1.21
N LYS A 21 8.43 -10.45 -1.37
CA LYS A 21 9.36 -10.43 -0.23
C LYS A 21 9.21 -9.16 0.60
N PHE A 22 9.08 -8.01 -0.05
CA PHE A 22 8.94 -6.72 0.62
C PHE A 22 7.68 -6.66 1.49
N TYR A 23 6.52 -6.96 0.92
CA TYR A 23 5.25 -6.91 1.67
C TYR A 23 5.16 -8.00 2.73
N CYS A 24 5.71 -9.18 2.47
CA CYS A 24 5.77 -10.24 3.48
C CYS A 24 6.66 -9.85 4.66
N ARG A 25 7.82 -9.28 4.38
CA ARG A 25 8.78 -8.93 5.44
C ARG A 25 8.34 -7.73 6.27
N TYR A 26 7.83 -6.68 5.64
CA TYR A 26 7.59 -5.40 6.30
C TYR A 26 6.14 -5.12 6.67
N PHE A 27 5.19 -5.80 6.04
CA PHE A 27 3.76 -5.56 6.27
C PHE A 27 2.98 -6.81 6.67
N GLY A 28 3.70 -7.87 7.05
CA GLY A 28 3.09 -9.06 7.64
C GLY A 28 2.25 -9.90 6.68
N PHE A 29 2.45 -9.75 5.38
CA PHE A 29 1.76 -10.59 4.41
C PHE A 29 2.31 -12.01 4.40
N GLN A 30 1.45 -12.96 4.06
CA GLN A 30 1.78 -14.37 3.88
C GLN A 30 1.11 -14.88 2.62
N ARG A 31 1.72 -15.86 1.97
CA ARG A 31 1.10 -16.49 0.80
C ARG A 31 -0.25 -17.09 1.16
N ALA A 32 -1.27 -16.76 0.37
CA ALA A 32 -2.59 -17.36 0.45
C ALA A 32 -2.82 -18.37 -0.68
N ARG A 33 -2.29 -18.07 -1.88
CA ARG A 33 -2.39 -18.98 -3.03
C ARG A 33 -1.32 -18.66 -4.06
N VAL A 34 -0.84 -19.70 -4.70
CA VAL A 34 0.03 -19.60 -5.88
C VAL A 34 -0.66 -20.33 -7.03
N ILE A 35 -0.81 -19.65 -8.14
CA ILE A 35 -1.39 -20.20 -9.36
C ILE A 35 -0.25 -20.29 -10.39
N PRO A 36 0.26 -21.49 -10.67
CA PRO A 36 1.32 -21.63 -11.66
C PRO A 36 0.76 -21.45 -13.07
N LEU A 37 1.50 -20.73 -13.90
CA LEU A 37 1.25 -20.53 -15.31
C LEU A 37 2.49 -20.96 -16.08
N SER A 38 2.37 -20.99 -17.42
CA SER A 38 3.54 -21.33 -18.25
C SER A 38 4.58 -20.19 -18.15
N GLY A 39 5.70 -20.48 -17.49
CA GLY A 39 6.81 -19.54 -17.34
C GLY A 39 6.64 -18.42 -16.31
N GLU A 40 5.50 -18.37 -15.61
CA GLU A 40 5.24 -17.38 -14.57
C GLU A 40 4.24 -17.90 -13.54
N GLN A 41 3.88 -17.08 -12.58
CA GLN A 41 2.87 -17.42 -11.58
C GLN A 41 2.08 -16.17 -11.16
N ILE A 42 0.86 -16.40 -10.67
CA ILE A 42 0.07 -15.39 -9.98
C ILE A 42 0.11 -15.75 -8.50
N VAL A 43 0.39 -14.79 -7.64
CA VAL A 43 0.48 -15.01 -6.19
C VAL A 43 -0.51 -14.12 -5.46
N PHE A 44 -1.33 -14.73 -4.61
CA PHE A 44 -2.13 -14.01 -3.63
C PHE A 44 -1.40 -14.04 -2.30
N ILE A 45 -1.19 -12.87 -1.72
CA ILE A 45 -0.69 -12.71 -0.36
C ILE A 45 -1.75 -12.01 0.49
N LYS A 46 -1.80 -12.30 1.78
CA LYS A 46 -2.79 -11.73 2.69
C LYS A 46 -2.17 -11.29 4.01
N SER A 47 -2.78 -10.25 4.59
CA SER A 47 -2.49 -9.78 5.94
C SER A 47 -3.77 -9.17 6.53
N ASN A 48 -4.23 -9.70 7.68
CA ASN A 48 -5.38 -9.16 8.43
C ASN A 48 -6.62 -8.88 7.56
N GLY A 49 -6.96 -9.80 6.65
CA GLY A 49 -8.12 -9.66 5.79
C GLY A 49 -7.90 -8.85 4.52
N ALA A 50 -6.75 -8.24 4.35
CA ALA A 50 -6.36 -7.58 3.10
C ALA A 50 -5.58 -8.54 2.20
N TYR A 51 -5.90 -8.52 0.90
CA TYR A 51 -5.21 -9.35 -0.08
C TYR A 51 -4.57 -8.48 -1.16
N LEU A 52 -3.37 -8.89 -1.59
CA LEU A 52 -2.74 -8.41 -2.81
C LEU A 52 -2.61 -9.57 -3.79
N GLU A 53 -2.93 -9.30 -5.04
CA GLU A 53 -2.72 -10.23 -6.15
C GLU A 53 -1.54 -9.71 -6.97
N LEU A 54 -0.50 -10.53 -7.11
CA LEU A 54 0.75 -10.13 -7.75
C LEU A 54 0.90 -10.81 -9.11
N PHE A 55 1.06 -9.99 -10.16
CA PHE A 55 1.25 -10.43 -11.53
C PHE A 55 2.64 -10.07 -12.02
N GLN A 56 3.14 -10.86 -12.97
CA GLN A 56 4.30 -10.46 -13.77
C GLN A 56 3.85 -9.44 -14.83
N ALA A 57 4.44 -8.26 -14.83
CA ALA A 57 4.21 -7.29 -15.91
C ALA A 57 4.75 -7.82 -17.24
N LYS A 58 4.01 -7.60 -18.32
CA LYS A 58 4.38 -8.09 -19.66
C LYS A 58 5.32 -7.16 -20.38
N GLU A 59 5.23 -5.87 -20.08
CA GLU A 59 6.03 -4.82 -20.71
C GLU A 59 6.38 -3.76 -19.68
N PRO A 60 7.44 -2.97 -19.90
CA PRO A 60 7.72 -1.83 -19.03
C PRO A 60 6.61 -0.78 -19.10
N LEU A 61 6.53 0.07 -18.08
CA LEU A 61 5.58 1.16 -18.05
C LEU A 61 5.77 2.06 -19.26
N PRO A 62 4.71 2.34 -20.07
CA PRO A 62 4.86 3.07 -21.33
C PRO A 62 5.13 4.57 -21.15
N VAL A 63 4.84 5.11 -19.98
CA VAL A 63 5.09 6.50 -19.62
C VAL A 63 5.78 6.56 -18.26
N PRO A 64 6.62 7.58 -18.01
CA PRO A 64 7.23 7.73 -16.69
C PRO A 64 6.17 7.89 -15.60
N ARG A 65 6.45 7.41 -14.38
CA ARG A 65 5.63 7.73 -13.23
C ARG A 65 5.62 9.23 -12.99
N ALA A 66 4.55 9.74 -12.38
CA ALA A 66 4.48 11.14 -11.97
C ALA A 66 5.67 11.47 -11.07
N ASP A 67 6.28 12.64 -11.28
CA ASP A 67 7.44 13.12 -10.53
C ASP A 67 7.08 13.68 -9.15
N LYS A 68 5.78 13.78 -8.85
CA LYS A 68 5.25 14.31 -7.59
C LYS A 68 4.39 13.27 -6.89
N ASP A 69 4.68 13.01 -5.63
CA ASP A 69 3.76 12.31 -4.76
C ASP A 69 2.73 13.29 -4.20
N GLY A 70 1.51 12.81 -4.03
CA GLY A 70 0.39 13.59 -3.50
C GLY A 70 -0.85 13.48 -4.38
N GLN A 71 -1.75 14.44 -4.21
CA GLN A 71 -3.07 14.44 -4.86
C GLN A 71 -3.10 15.29 -6.15
N TRP A 72 -2.02 15.28 -6.91
CA TRP A 72 -1.85 16.16 -8.07
C TRP A 72 -2.64 15.70 -9.30
N TYR A 73 -2.80 14.39 -9.46
CA TYR A 73 -3.40 13.79 -10.65
C TYR A 73 -4.51 12.84 -10.25
N PRO A 74 -5.56 12.68 -11.07
CA PRO A 74 -6.63 11.74 -10.77
C PRO A 74 -6.16 10.28 -10.88
N GLY A 75 -6.78 9.39 -10.12
CA GLY A 75 -6.51 7.95 -10.16
C GLY A 75 -6.25 7.37 -8.77
N TRP A 76 -5.86 6.10 -8.76
CA TRP A 76 -5.41 5.42 -7.55
C TRP A 76 -4.10 6.04 -7.08
N ARG A 77 -4.04 6.41 -5.81
CA ARG A 77 -2.86 7.10 -5.28
C ARG A 77 -1.94 6.16 -4.53
N HIS A 78 -2.46 5.44 -3.55
CA HIS A 78 -1.65 4.59 -2.69
C HIS A 78 -2.49 3.51 -2.03
N ILE A 79 -1.81 2.52 -1.45
CA ILE A 79 -2.36 1.62 -0.43
C ILE A 79 -1.92 2.13 0.94
N ALA A 80 -2.78 2.03 1.96
CA ALA A 80 -2.47 2.52 3.30
C ALA A 80 -2.47 1.40 4.32
N PHE A 81 -1.54 1.46 5.26
CA PHE A 81 -1.46 0.57 6.42
C PHE A 81 -1.51 1.39 7.70
N LYS A 82 -2.35 0.96 8.63
CA LYS A 82 -2.40 1.53 9.97
C LYS A 82 -1.38 0.82 10.84
N VAL A 83 -0.55 1.59 11.54
CA VAL A 83 0.45 1.10 12.48
C VAL A 83 0.28 1.79 13.83
N ASP A 84 0.87 1.23 14.89
CA ASP A 84 0.85 1.84 16.20
C ASP A 84 1.79 3.04 16.28
N ASN A 85 2.94 2.98 15.58
CA ASN A 85 3.96 4.01 15.62
C ASN A 85 4.70 4.08 14.28
N ILE A 86 4.56 5.23 13.59
CA ILE A 86 5.19 5.40 12.27
C ILE A 86 6.71 5.50 12.36
N ASP A 87 7.26 6.05 13.44
CA ASP A 87 8.73 6.19 13.60
C ASP A 87 9.38 4.82 13.73
N GLU A 88 8.76 3.91 14.50
CA GLU A 88 9.22 2.52 14.61
C GLU A 88 9.14 1.81 13.26
N LYS A 89 8.05 2.03 12.52
CA LYS A 89 7.86 1.42 11.20
C LYS A 89 8.89 1.93 10.19
N LEU A 90 9.19 3.22 10.19
CA LEU A 90 10.23 3.78 9.35
C LEU A 90 11.61 3.22 9.70
N ALA A 91 11.91 3.06 10.99
CA ALA A 91 13.16 2.45 11.43
C ALA A 91 13.28 0.99 10.97
N GLU A 92 12.18 0.22 11.05
CA GLU A 92 12.12 -1.16 10.55
C GLU A 92 12.36 -1.23 9.04
N LEU A 93 11.74 -0.34 8.27
CA LEU A 93 11.91 -0.27 6.82
C LEU A 93 13.33 0.09 6.41
N GLY A 94 13.97 1.02 7.14
CA GLY A 94 15.32 1.49 6.81
C GLY A 94 15.43 1.89 5.34
N ASP A 95 16.42 1.35 4.65
CA ASP A 95 16.68 1.64 3.23
C ASP A 95 15.80 0.81 2.27
N ALA A 96 14.96 -0.09 2.78
CA ALA A 96 14.09 -0.91 1.93
C ALA A 96 12.96 -0.09 1.27
N ALA A 97 12.64 1.07 1.83
CA ALA A 97 11.66 1.99 1.26
C ALA A 97 12.18 3.42 1.35
N THR A 98 11.73 4.27 0.44
CA THR A 98 12.12 5.68 0.38
C THR A 98 10.93 6.53 0.78
N VAL A 99 11.13 7.48 1.73
CA VAL A 99 10.09 8.45 2.08
C VAL A 99 9.86 9.38 0.89
N THR A 100 8.62 9.46 0.44
CA THR A 100 8.22 10.31 -0.68
C THR A 100 7.51 11.59 -0.22
N LEU A 101 6.87 11.55 0.96
CA LEU A 101 6.12 12.68 1.49
C LEU A 101 5.96 12.53 3.00
N GLY A 102 6.11 13.64 3.73
CA GLY A 102 5.99 13.66 5.19
C GLY A 102 7.29 13.21 5.90
N PRO A 103 7.21 12.81 7.20
CA PRO A 103 5.99 12.64 8.02
C PRO A 103 5.26 13.96 8.30
N PHE A 104 3.93 13.88 8.39
CA PHE A 104 3.09 15.00 8.80
C PHE A 104 2.36 14.67 10.11
N ASP A 105 2.18 15.70 10.92
CA ASP A 105 1.36 15.64 12.14
C ASP A 105 0.04 16.33 11.86
N PHE A 106 -1.04 15.57 11.89
CA PHE A 106 -2.41 16.06 11.67
C PHE A 106 -3.22 16.09 12.97
N SER A 107 -2.54 16.27 14.12
CA SER A 107 -3.20 16.32 15.43
C SER A 107 -4.24 17.42 15.56
N ASP A 108 -4.15 18.47 14.74
CA ASP A 108 -5.17 19.54 14.71
C ASP A 108 -6.52 19.04 14.18
N PHE A 109 -6.53 17.97 13.40
CA PHE A 109 -7.75 17.36 12.86
C PHE A 109 -8.20 16.18 13.73
N ILE A 110 -7.28 15.28 14.07
CA ILE A 110 -7.53 14.10 14.89
C ILE A 110 -6.36 13.98 15.86
N PRO A 111 -6.58 14.04 17.20
CA PRO A 111 -5.49 13.93 18.18
C PRO A 111 -4.61 12.69 17.94
N GLY A 112 -3.32 12.89 17.75
CA GLY A 112 -2.35 11.83 17.54
C GLY A 112 -2.29 11.26 16.13
N TRP A 113 -3.03 11.82 15.18
CA TRP A 113 -2.99 11.36 13.79
C TRP A 113 -1.72 11.87 13.10
N ARG A 114 -0.89 10.91 12.68
CA ARG A 114 0.34 11.18 11.95
C ARG A 114 0.43 10.22 10.76
N THR A 115 1.01 10.69 9.66
CA THR A 115 1.13 9.87 8.47
C THR A 115 2.39 10.20 7.68
N VAL A 116 2.90 9.19 6.96
CA VAL A 116 4.06 9.31 6.09
C VAL A 116 3.81 8.43 4.85
N TRP A 117 4.33 8.87 3.71
CA TRP A 117 4.28 8.09 2.48
C TRP A 117 5.67 7.62 2.09
N VAL A 118 5.74 6.37 1.66
CA VAL A 118 6.98 5.73 1.22
C VAL A 118 6.73 5.03 -0.12
N SER A 119 7.81 4.74 -0.85
CA SER A 119 7.72 3.92 -2.06
C SER A 119 8.20 2.50 -1.78
N ASP A 120 7.51 1.52 -2.37
CA ASP A 120 7.98 0.15 -2.41
C ASP A 120 9.14 0.01 -3.43
N PRO A 121 9.75 -1.20 -3.60
CA PRO A 121 10.89 -1.37 -4.51
C PRO A 121 10.61 -1.00 -5.97
N GLU A 122 9.36 -0.94 -6.39
CA GLU A 122 8.99 -0.56 -7.77
C GLU A 122 8.37 0.84 -7.87
N GLY A 123 8.40 1.61 -6.78
CA GLY A 123 7.89 2.97 -6.78
C GLY A 123 6.39 3.10 -6.53
N ASN A 124 5.71 2.01 -6.14
CA ASN A 124 4.31 2.13 -5.70
C ASN A 124 4.25 2.83 -4.36
N ILE A 125 3.29 3.72 -4.19
CA ILE A 125 3.20 4.54 -2.99
C ILE A 125 2.41 3.82 -1.91
N ILE A 126 2.95 3.85 -0.70
CA ILE A 126 2.35 3.30 0.51
C ILE A 126 2.20 4.43 1.52
N GLU A 127 1.00 4.61 2.06
CA GLU A 127 0.78 5.46 3.23
C GLU A 127 0.93 4.62 4.49
N ILE A 128 1.68 5.13 5.47
CA ILE A 128 1.79 4.54 6.80
C ILE A 128 1.19 5.53 7.77
N SER A 129 0.12 5.13 8.47
CA SER A 129 -0.70 6.02 9.26
C SER A 129 -0.86 5.50 10.68
N GLN A 130 -0.85 6.42 11.67
CA GLN A 130 -1.18 6.12 13.05
C GLN A 130 -2.23 7.09 13.56
N GLY A 131 -3.08 6.64 14.47
CA GLY A 131 -3.97 7.51 15.23
C GLY A 131 -5.26 7.93 14.53
N TYR A 132 -5.50 7.49 13.28
CA TYR A 132 -6.77 7.76 12.63
C TYR A 132 -7.91 7.07 13.37
N VAL A 133 -9.01 7.80 13.55
CA VAL A 133 -10.29 7.26 14.04
C VAL A 133 -11.42 7.86 13.20
N ASP A 134 -12.48 7.08 13.01
CA ASP A 134 -13.67 7.57 12.32
C ASP A 134 -14.36 8.70 13.09
N GLN A 135 -15.04 9.56 12.37
CA GLN A 135 -15.96 10.52 12.95
C GLN A 135 -17.24 9.81 13.38
N GLU A 136 -17.76 10.13 14.55
CA GLU A 136 -18.95 9.45 15.09
C GLU A 136 -20.18 9.62 14.20
N ASN A 137 -20.45 10.84 13.73
CA ASN A 137 -21.59 11.16 12.87
C ASN A 137 -21.13 12.04 11.70
N PRO A 138 -20.47 11.46 10.67
CA PRO A 138 -20.05 12.25 9.52
C PRO A 138 -21.26 12.80 8.76
N PRO A 139 -21.18 14.02 8.22
CA PRO A 139 -22.25 14.58 7.41
C PRO A 139 -22.66 13.65 6.28
N ALA A 140 -23.95 13.54 6.04
CA ALA A 140 -24.47 12.74 4.94
C ALA A 140 -24.09 13.33 3.59
N LEU A 141 -23.99 12.47 2.58
CA LEU A 141 -23.82 12.92 1.21
C LEU A 141 -25.05 13.70 0.76
N ALA A 142 -24.84 14.88 0.22
CA ALA A 142 -25.92 15.75 -0.25
C ALA A 142 -26.51 15.23 -1.58
#